data_0a1ad60da84e67d6a0826236f594c7ab
#
_entry.id   0a1ad60da84e67d6a0826236f594c7ab
#
_cell.length_a   1.000
_cell.length_b   1.000
_cell.length_c   1.000
_cell.angle_alpha   90.00
_cell.angle_beta   90.00
_cell.angle_gamma   90.00
#
_symmetry.space_group_name_H-M   'P 1'
#
loop_
_entity.id
_entity.type
_entity.pdbx_description
1 polymer ?
#
loop_
_entity_poly.entity_id
_entity_poly.type
_entity_poly.pdbx_seq_one_letter_code
_entity_poly.pdbx_strand_id
1 'polypeptide(L)'
;MATFKDFRNDVKPNWCPGCGDFSVQAAIQRAAANIGLLPEQLAVISGIGCSGRISGYINSYGVHGIHGRALPIAQGVKMANRDLTVIAAGGDGDGFAIGMGHTIHAIRRNINITYIVMDNQIYGLTKGQTSPRSAAGFKTKSTPEGSIEQAISPMETALSVGATFVAQSFSTDLKELTSLIEAGIKHDGFSFINVFSPCVTYNKVNTYDWFKENLTKLSDVESYNPSSREMAMQTLMEHNGLVTGLIYQNTDRPSYQELVSGYSKQPLTEANLNLDQEYFDKLVAEFM
;
A
#
# COMPACT_ATOMS: atom_id res chain seq x y z
N MET A 1 -20.77 -9.94 -13.64
CA MET A 1 -19.46 -9.39 -13.24
C MET A 1 -19.67 -7.96 -12.77
N ALA A 2 -19.07 -7.58 -11.65
CA ALA A 2 -19.13 -6.20 -11.19
C ALA A 2 -18.40 -5.28 -12.17
N THR A 3 -18.83 -4.04 -12.21
CA THR A 3 -18.24 -2.98 -13.02
C THR A 3 -17.58 -1.95 -12.12
N PHE A 4 -16.77 -1.07 -12.66
CA PHE A 4 -16.19 0.06 -11.94
C PHE A 4 -17.24 0.89 -11.14
N LYS A 5 -18.48 0.96 -11.65
CA LYS A 5 -19.55 1.71 -10.98
C LYS A 5 -20.01 1.07 -9.68
N ASP A 6 -19.92 -0.25 -9.57
CA ASP A 6 -20.36 -1.01 -8.39
C ASP A 6 -19.44 -0.76 -7.20
N PHE A 7 -18.20 -0.32 -7.44
CA PHE A 7 -17.24 0.09 -6.40
C PHE A 7 -17.35 1.57 -6.01
N ARG A 8 -18.33 2.32 -6.54
CA ARG A 8 -18.63 3.68 -6.11
C ARG A 8 -19.65 3.67 -4.99
N ASN A 9 -19.54 4.63 -4.09
CA ASN A 9 -20.56 4.96 -3.11
C ASN A 9 -20.98 6.43 -3.24
N ASP A 10 -21.97 6.86 -2.46
CA ASP A 10 -22.51 8.22 -2.51
C ASP A 10 -21.70 9.24 -1.70
N VAL A 11 -20.61 8.81 -1.07
CA VAL A 11 -19.75 9.67 -0.28
C VAL A 11 -18.85 10.48 -1.19
N LYS A 12 -19.06 11.80 -1.22
CA LYS A 12 -18.22 12.71 -2.02
C LYS A 12 -16.85 12.88 -1.36
N PRO A 13 -15.75 12.55 -2.05
CA PRO A 13 -14.42 12.82 -1.54
C PRO A 13 -14.19 14.31 -1.25
N ASN A 14 -13.56 14.59 -0.11
CA ASN A 14 -13.25 15.96 0.31
C ASN A 14 -11.79 16.37 0.04
N TRP A 15 -11.13 15.66 -0.86
CA TRP A 15 -9.78 16.02 -1.31
C TRP A 15 -9.79 17.36 -2.09
N CYS A 16 -8.63 18.02 -2.12
CA CYS A 16 -8.46 19.25 -2.89
C CYS A 16 -8.69 18.99 -4.39
N PRO A 17 -9.28 19.92 -5.14
CA PRO A 17 -9.36 19.80 -6.60
C PRO A 17 -7.98 19.59 -7.22
N GLY A 18 -7.84 18.56 -8.04
CA GLY A 18 -6.57 18.17 -8.65
C GLY A 18 -5.64 17.33 -7.79
N CYS A 19 -6.08 16.87 -6.61
CA CYS A 19 -5.31 15.91 -5.79
C CYS A 19 -5.15 14.56 -6.51
N GLY A 20 -3.95 13.98 -6.45
CA GLY A 20 -3.66 12.68 -7.06
C GLY A 20 -4.44 11.51 -6.45
N ASP A 21 -4.92 11.65 -5.23
CA ASP A 21 -5.68 10.61 -4.52
C ASP A 21 -6.98 10.22 -5.24
N PHE A 22 -7.59 11.13 -6.03
CA PHE A 22 -8.72 10.80 -6.89
C PHE A 22 -8.37 9.74 -7.94
N SER A 23 -7.18 9.82 -8.52
CA SER A 23 -6.71 8.83 -9.50
C SER A 23 -6.43 7.49 -8.85
N VAL A 24 -5.86 7.49 -7.64
CA VAL A 24 -5.62 6.25 -6.89
C VAL A 24 -6.93 5.56 -6.54
N GLN A 25 -7.94 6.30 -6.08
CA GLN A 25 -9.29 5.77 -5.86
C GLN A 25 -9.85 5.13 -7.14
N ALA A 26 -9.78 5.84 -8.27
CA ALA A 26 -10.29 5.34 -9.54
C ALA A 26 -9.51 4.10 -10.02
N ALA A 27 -8.20 4.03 -9.77
CA ALA A 27 -7.37 2.88 -10.11
C ALA A 27 -7.75 1.64 -9.30
N ILE A 28 -7.95 1.77 -7.98
CA ILE A 28 -8.40 0.67 -7.11
C ILE A 28 -9.76 0.14 -7.58
N GLN A 29 -10.73 1.02 -7.83
CA GLN A 29 -12.07 0.64 -8.28
C GLN A 29 -12.02 -0.08 -9.64
N ARG A 30 -11.17 0.38 -10.57
CA ARG A 30 -11.00 -0.27 -11.89
C ARG A 30 -10.31 -1.61 -11.75
N ALA A 31 -9.23 -1.69 -10.98
CA ALA A 31 -8.49 -2.92 -10.76
C ALA A 31 -9.39 -4.01 -10.17
N ALA A 32 -10.16 -3.68 -9.14
CA ALA A 32 -11.12 -4.61 -8.53
C ALA A 32 -12.16 -5.12 -9.54
N ALA A 33 -12.73 -4.23 -10.35
CA ALA A 33 -13.69 -4.59 -11.40
C ALA A 33 -13.07 -5.47 -12.49
N ASN A 34 -11.86 -5.10 -12.97
CA ASN A 34 -11.19 -5.79 -14.06
C ASN A 34 -10.81 -7.24 -13.70
N ILE A 35 -10.46 -7.49 -12.43
CA ILE A 35 -10.16 -8.85 -11.95
C ILE A 35 -11.40 -9.63 -11.52
N GLY A 36 -12.60 -9.04 -11.66
CA GLY A 36 -13.89 -9.71 -11.44
C GLY A 36 -14.33 -9.80 -9.98
N LEU A 37 -13.76 -8.99 -9.08
CA LEU A 37 -14.23 -8.93 -7.68
C LEU A 37 -15.64 -8.36 -7.59
N LEU A 38 -16.33 -8.77 -6.52
CA LEU A 38 -17.54 -8.12 -6.04
C LEU A 38 -17.18 -7.18 -4.87
N PRO A 39 -17.97 -6.12 -4.60
CA PRO A 39 -17.70 -5.21 -3.48
C PRO A 39 -17.53 -5.91 -2.13
N GLU A 40 -18.32 -6.94 -1.86
CA GLU A 40 -18.26 -7.77 -0.65
C GLU A 40 -17.05 -8.72 -0.57
N GLN A 41 -16.25 -8.80 -1.61
CA GLN A 41 -14.98 -9.56 -1.64
C GLN A 41 -13.76 -8.68 -1.42
N LEU A 42 -13.96 -7.36 -1.32
CA LEU A 42 -12.90 -6.37 -1.13
C LEU A 42 -12.99 -5.74 0.26
N ALA A 43 -11.86 -5.64 0.94
CA ALA A 43 -11.68 -4.86 2.14
C ALA A 43 -10.58 -3.81 1.94
N VAL A 44 -10.92 -2.53 2.15
CA VAL A 44 -9.96 -1.40 2.08
C VAL A 44 -9.71 -0.87 3.47
N ILE A 45 -8.49 -1.04 3.96
CA ILE A 45 -8.06 -0.66 5.30
C ILE A 45 -7.12 0.54 5.19
N SER A 46 -7.47 1.66 5.77
CA SER A 46 -6.66 2.87 5.65
C SER A 46 -6.22 3.46 6.98
N GLY A 47 -5.11 4.18 6.95
CA GLY A 47 -4.57 4.91 8.09
C GLY A 47 -5.13 6.33 8.18
N ILE A 48 -4.31 7.31 8.56
CA ILE A 48 -4.70 8.70 8.76
C ILE A 48 -3.99 9.61 7.76
N GLY A 49 -4.64 10.70 7.42
CA GLY A 49 -4.22 11.71 6.46
C GLY A 49 -5.22 11.89 5.34
N CYS A 50 -4.89 12.67 4.31
CA CYS A 50 -5.76 12.83 3.14
C CYS A 50 -6.04 11.47 2.48
N SER A 51 -4.99 10.71 2.23
CA SER A 51 -5.03 9.35 1.69
C SER A 51 -5.82 8.37 2.58
N GLY A 52 -5.75 8.52 3.90
CA GLY A 52 -6.45 7.66 4.86
C GLY A 52 -7.98 7.68 4.73
N ARG A 53 -8.55 8.67 4.06
CA ARG A 53 -10.00 8.74 3.84
C ARG A 53 -10.52 7.80 2.76
N ILE A 54 -9.62 7.18 1.98
CA ILE A 54 -9.97 6.39 0.80
C ILE A 54 -10.88 5.20 1.10
N SER A 55 -10.76 4.58 2.28
CA SER A 55 -11.63 3.47 2.70
C SER A 55 -13.11 3.86 2.80
N GLY A 56 -13.40 5.13 3.06
CA GLY A 56 -14.76 5.66 3.09
C GLY A 56 -15.33 6.05 1.72
N TYR A 57 -14.52 6.03 0.65
CA TYR A 57 -14.90 6.48 -0.69
C TYR A 57 -15.01 5.35 -1.71
N ILE A 58 -14.79 4.12 -1.27
CA ILE A 58 -14.94 2.91 -2.10
C ILE A 58 -16.06 2.06 -1.52
N ASN A 59 -16.96 1.56 -2.36
CA ASN A 59 -17.97 0.60 -1.97
C ASN A 59 -17.31 -0.77 -1.80
N SER A 60 -16.97 -1.11 -0.55
CA SER A 60 -16.32 -2.33 -0.09
C SER A 60 -16.46 -2.41 1.43
N TYR A 61 -15.96 -3.47 2.06
CA TYR A 61 -15.66 -3.37 3.48
C TYR A 61 -14.59 -2.31 3.70
N GLY A 62 -14.83 -1.36 4.61
CA GLY A 62 -13.92 -0.23 4.85
C GLY A 62 -13.59 -0.06 6.32
N VAL A 63 -12.32 0.13 6.64
CA VAL A 63 -11.87 0.54 7.97
C VAL A 63 -10.96 1.75 7.85
N HIS A 64 -11.37 2.87 8.44
CA HIS A 64 -10.53 4.04 8.63
C HIS A 64 -9.91 3.93 10.02
N GLY A 65 -8.68 3.50 10.09
CA GLY A 65 -7.99 3.15 11.33
C GLY A 65 -7.32 4.33 12.03
N ILE A 66 -6.28 4.03 12.79
CA ILE A 66 -5.44 4.98 13.53
C ILE A 66 -4.15 5.23 12.73
N HIS A 67 -3.51 6.38 12.95
CA HIS A 67 -2.29 6.79 12.27
C HIS A 67 -1.19 5.72 12.35
N GLY A 68 -0.70 5.29 11.19
CA GLY A 68 0.29 4.25 11.04
C GLY A 68 -0.17 2.84 11.42
N ARG A 69 -1.48 2.57 11.48
CA ARG A 69 -2.03 1.27 11.90
C ARG A 69 -2.88 0.58 10.81
N ALA A 70 -2.84 1.05 9.59
CA ALA A 70 -3.53 0.38 8.48
C ALA A 70 -3.06 -1.08 8.32
N LEU A 71 -1.76 -1.32 8.30
CA LEU A 71 -1.18 -2.65 8.08
C LEU A 71 -1.47 -3.67 9.17
N PRO A 72 -1.34 -3.41 10.49
CA PRO A 72 -1.71 -4.40 11.50
C PRO A 72 -3.20 -4.76 11.47
N ILE A 73 -4.09 -3.79 11.18
CA ILE A 73 -5.51 -4.05 11.01
C ILE A 73 -5.75 -4.91 9.76
N ALA A 74 -5.14 -4.56 8.63
CA ALA A 74 -5.24 -5.31 7.38
C ALA A 74 -4.75 -6.75 7.53
N GLN A 75 -3.64 -6.97 8.24
CA GLN A 75 -3.15 -8.31 8.56
C GLN A 75 -4.17 -9.11 9.37
N GLY A 76 -4.78 -8.49 10.39
CA GLY A 76 -5.85 -9.13 11.18
C GLY A 76 -7.04 -9.53 10.32
N VAL A 77 -7.52 -8.63 9.45
CA VAL A 77 -8.63 -8.92 8.51
C VAL A 77 -8.27 -10.07 7.58
N LYS A 78 -7.08 -10.07 6.97
CA LYS A 78 -6.64 -11.13 6.07
C LYS A 78 -6.47 -12.48 6.76
N MET A 79 -5.99 -12.48 8.00
CA MET A 79 -5.86 -13.71 8.79
C MET A 79 -7.20 -14.26 9.27
N ALA A 80 -8.17 -13.40 9.57
CA ALA A 80 -9.51 -13.82 9.96
C ALA A 80 -10.33 -14.33 8.77
N ASN A 81 -10.19 -13.70 7.60
CA ASN A 81 -10.87 -14.12 6.37
C ASN A 81 -9.89 -14.10 5.19
N ARG A 82 -9.36 -15.29 4.87
CA ARG A 82 -8.38 -15.47 3.78
C ARG A 82 -8.95 -15.21 2.38
N ASP A 83 -10.28 -15.32 2.22
CA ASP A 83 -10.92 -15.20 0.92
C ASP A 83 -11.16 -13.74 0.52
N LEU A 84 -11.08 -12.81 1.50
CA LEU A 84 -11.12 -11.38 1.19
C LEU A 84 -9.85 -10.94 0.45
N THR A 85 -10.05 -10.14 -0.59
CA THR A 85 -8.99 -9.29 -1.12
C THR A 85 -8.81 -8.11 -0.19
N VAL A 86 -7.61 -7.96 0.37
CA VAL A 86 -7.32 -6.90 1.34
C VAL A 86 -6.34 -5.90 0.74
N ILE A 87 -6.78 -4.65 0.63
CA ILE A 87 -5.95 -3.51 0.27
C ILE A 87 -5.73 -2.66 1.51
N ALA A 88 -4.48 -2.48 1.90
CA ALA A 88 -4.10 -1.45 2.86
C ALA A 88 -3.74 -0.17 2.11
N ALA A 89 -4.13 1.01 2.62
CA ALA A 89 -3.84 2.29 1.99
C ALA A 89 -3.45 3.35 3.02
N GLY A 90 -2.49 4.20 2.66
CA GLY A 90 -2.02 5.28 3.52
C GLY A 90 -1.22 6.31 2.77
N GLY A 91 -0.79 7.38 3.44
CA GLY A 91 0.18 8.33 2.92
C GLY A 91 1.60 7.96 3.35
N ASP A 92 2.58 8.62 2.76
CA ASP A 92 3.99 8.49 3.11
C ASP A 92 4.25 8.79 4.59
N GLY A 93 3.65 9.82 5.14
CA GLY A 93 3.75 10.13 6.57
C GLY A 93 3.07 9.09 7.46
N ASP A 94 2.00 8.45 7.00
CA ASP A 94 1.30 7.38 7.72
C ASP A 94 2.14 6.10 7.75
N GLY A 95 2.65 5.68 6.60
CA GLY A 95 3.36 4.42 6.44
C GLY A 95 4.83 4.45 6.84
N PHE A 96 5.50 5.60 6.70
CA PHE A 96 6.96 5.69 6.85
C PHE A 96 7.42 6.50 8.06
N ALA A 97 6.51 7.14 8.80
CA ALA A 97 6.78 7.68 10.13
C ALA A 97 6.37 6.66 11.19
N ILE A 98 5.28 6.94 11.90
CA ILE A 98 4.80 6.09 13.01
C ILE A 98 4.42 4.66 12.56
N GLY A 99 4.08 4.47 11.28
CA GLY A 99 3.76 3.16 10.70
C GLY A 99 4.96 2.32 10.26
N MET A 100 6.17 2.87 10.24
CA MET A 100 7.34 2.22 9.61
C MET A 100 7.62 0.80 10.15
N GLY A 101 7.56 0.60 11.45
CA GLY A 101 7.73 -0.73 12.04
C GLY A 101 6.70 -1.75 11.53
N HIS A 102 5.44 -1.34 11.34
CA HIS A 102 4.41 -2.22 10.78
C HIS A 102 4.64 -2.48 9.29
N THR A 103 5.10 -1.49 8.53
CA THR A 103 5.45 -1.65 7.12
C THR A 103 6.57 -2.69 6.95
N ILE A 104 7.66 -2.55 7.68
CA ILE A 104 8.77 -3.51 7.66
C ILE A 104 8.31 -4.92 8.02
N HIS A 105 7.53 -5.06 9.10
CA HIS A 105 7.11 -6.38 9.56
C HIS A 105 6.05 -7.04 8.66
N ALA A 106 5.18 -6.27 8.00
CA ALA A 106 4.24 -6.81 7.01
C ALA A 106 4.98 -7.34 5.78
N ILE A 107 5.94 -6.59 5.26
CA ILE A 107 6.83 -7.02 4.16
C ILE A 107 7.57 -8.30 4.55
N ARG A 108 8.22 -8.30 5.72
CA ARG A 108 9.00 -9.44 6.21
C ARG A 108 8.17 -10.72 6.36
N ARG A 109 6.90 -10.59 6.75
CA ARG A 109 5.98 -11.73 6.87
C ARG A 109 5.52 -12.25 5.52
N ASN A 110 5.56 -11.43 4.50
CA ASN A 110 5.00 -11.76 3.17
C ASN A 110 3.52 -12.16 3.22
N ILE A 111 2.75 -11.44 4.03
CA ILE A 111 1.30 -11.69 4.12
C ILE A 111 0.59 -11.19 2.85
N ASN A 112 -0.38 -11.96 2.34
CA ASN A 112 -1.08 -11.65 1.10
C ASN A 112 -2.00 -10.41 1.25
N ILE A 113 -1.42 -9.24 1.09
CA ILE A 113 -2.05 -7.92 1.18
C ILE A 113 -1.40 -7.01 0.14
N THR A 114 -2.20 -6.20 -0.54
CA THR A 114 -1.69 -5.12 -1.38
C THR A 114 -1.65 -3.82 -0.57
N TYR A 115 -0.47 -3.26 -0.37
CA TYR A 115 -0.29 -1.98 0.32
C TYR A 115 0.01 -0.87 -0.67
N ILE A 116 -0.88 0.13 -0.73
CA ILE A 116 -0.78 1.29 -1.61
C ILE A 116 -0.45 2.52 -0.77
N VAL A 117 0.67 3.16 -1.06
CA VAL A 117 1.08 4.41 -0.42
C VAL A 117 0.94 5.57 -1.40
N MET A 118 0.11 6.54 -1.03
CA MET A 118 -0.02 7.81 -1.75
C MET A 118 1.04 8.78 -1.27
N ASP A 119 2.17 8.79 -1.99
CA ASP A 119 3.38 9.55 -1.65
C ASP A 119 3.29 10.98 -2.20
N ASN A 120 2.97 11.92 -1.34
CA ASN A 120 2.93 13.35 -1.67
C ASN A 120 4.07 14.17 -1.03
N GLN A 121 4.96 13.49 -0.30
CA GLN A 121 6.17 14.03 0.32
C GLN A 121 5.92 15.18 1.32
N ILE A 122 4.71 15.21 1.93
CA ILE A 122 4.34 16.23 2.91
C ILE A 122 3.15 15.76 3.75
N TYR A 123 3.03 16.21 4.99
CA TYR A 123 1.78 16.07 5.75
C TYR A 123 0.75 17.10 5.27
N GLY A 124 -0.10 16.71 4.31
CA GLY A 124 -1.09 17.61 3.71
C GLY A 124 -2.26 17.93 4.64
N LEU A 125 -2.83 16.92 5.34
CA LEU A 125 -4.02 17.10 6.18
C LEU A 125 -3.79 18.09 7.33
N THR A 126 -2.60 18.09 7.92
CA THR A 126 -2.19 18.96 9.02
C THR A 126 -1.57 20.28 8.56
N LYS A 127 -1.75 20.62 7.28
CA LYS A 127 -1.41 21.90 6.65
C LYS A 127 0.08 22.12 6.33
N GLY A 128 0.82 21.05 6.04
CA GLY A 128 2.09 21.16 5.34
C GLY A 128 3.34 21.06 6.19
N GLN A 129 3.41 20.14 7.14
CA GLN A 129 4.67 19.79 7.80
C GLN A 129 5.49 18.84 6.92
N THR A 130 6.81 18.79 7.14
CA THR A 130 7.69 17.80 6.50
C THR A 130 7.29 16.39 6.88
N SER A 131 7.24 15.49 5.90
CA SER A 131 7.05 14.04 6.09
C SER A 131 8.40 13.31 6.01
N PRO A 132 8.46 12.01 6.31
CA PRO A 132 9.70 11.23 6.11
C PRO A 132 10.20 11.19 4.67
N ARG A 133 9.36 11.60 3.71
CA ARG A 133 9.69 11.67 2.28
C ARG A 133 10.09 13.07 1.82
N SER A 134 9.96 14.08 2.66
CA SER A 134 10.44 15.43 2.33
C SER A 134 11.95 15.46 2.22
N ALA A 135 12.47 16.05 1.15
CA ALA A 135 13.91 16.14 0.92
C ALA A 135 14.59 17.02 1.97
N ALA A 136 15.89 16.80 2.19
CA ALA A 136 16.72 17.71 2.99
C ALA A 136 16.67 19.13 2.39
N GLY A 137 16.58 20.14 3.24
CA GLY A 137 16.40 21.52 2.84
C GLY A 137 14.96 21.92 2.49
N PHE A 138 13.99 21.00 2.50
CA PHE A 138 12.59 21.30 2.21
C PHE A 138 12.01 22.25 3.27
N LYS A 139 11.53 23.42 2.82
CA LYS A 139 11.05 24.49 3.71
C LYS A 139 9.53 24.41 3.89
N THR A 140 9.09 24.48 5.13
CA THR A 140 7.67 24.57 5.51
C THR A 140 7.49 25.64 6.60
N LYS A 141 6.25 25.89 7.02
CA LYS A 141 5.98 26.80 8.13
C LYS A 141 6.59 26.32 9.46
N SER A 142 6.67 25.00 9.66
CA SER A 142 7.26 24.40 10.86
C SER A 142 8.77 24.17 10.76
N THR A 143 9.33 24.23 9.56
CA THR A 143 10.77 24.08 9.28
C THR A 143 11.24 25.20 8.35
N PRO A 144 11.25 26.47 8.82
CA PRO A 144 11.53 27.63 7.96
C PRO A 144 12.97 27.64 7.41
N GLU A 145 13.92 27.06 8.13
CA GLU A 145 15.32 26.91 7.71
C GLU A 145 15.53 25.70 6.77
N GLY A 146 14.50 24.87 6.59
CA GLY A 146 14.54 23.62 5.83
C GLY A 146 14.66 22.37 6.69
N SER A 147 14.22 21.24 6.16
CA SER A 147 14.41 19.95 6.82
C SER A 147 15.89 19.60 6.89
N ILE A 148 16.36 19.15 8.05
CA ILE A 148 17.72 18.63 8.24
C ILE A 148 17.81 17.12 8.04
N GLU A 149 16.66 16.46 7.96
CA GLU A 149 16.56 15.00 7.80
C GLU A 149 16.64 14.60 6.34
N GLN A 150 17.25 13.44 6.08
CA GLN A 150 17.23 12.81 4.77
C GLN A 150 15.92 12.09 4.52
N ALA A 151 15.42 12.16 3.29
CA ALA A 151 14.22 11.43 2.91
C ALA A 151 14.44 9.92 2.96
N ILE A 152 13.47 9.19 3.47
CA ILE A 152 13.46 7.72 3.39
C ILE A 152 13.27 7.29 1.92
N SER A 153 14.01 6.25 1.50
CA SER A 153 13.80 5.56 0.23
C SER A 153 12.93 4.32 0.45
N PRO A 154 11.62 4.39 0.18
CA PRO A 154 10.70 3.30 0.52
C PRO A 154 10.88 2.07 -0.35
N MET A 155 11.25 2.24 -1.64
CA MET A 155 11.47 1.11 -2.55
C MET A 155 12.71 0.32 -2.18
N GLU A 156 13.84 1.01 -1.93
CA GLU A 156 15.08 0.39 -1.46
C GLU A 156 14.88 -0.29 -0.10
N THR A 157 14.16 0.37 0.81
CA THR A 157 13.80 -0.22 2.10
C THR A 157 12.99 -1.51 1.92
N ALA A 158 11.97 -1.50 1.07
CA ALA A 158 11.14 -2.68 0.81
C ALA A 158 11.97 -3.83 0.23
N LEU A 159 12.84 -3.56 -0.74
CA LEU A 159 13.76 -4.55 -1.29
C LEU A 159 14.71 -5.09 -0.21
N SER A 160 15.26 -4.21 0.63
CA SER A 160 16.21 -4.60 1.68
C SER A 160 15.60 -5.55 2.71
N VAL A 161 14.33 -5.40 3.05
CA VAL A 161 13.63 -6.27 4.00
C VAL A 161 12.94 -7.46 3.34
N GLY A 162 13.15 -7.67 2.02
CA GLY A 162 12.73 -8.87 1.30
C GLY A 162 11.30 -8.84 0.79
N ALA A 163 10.81 -7.69 0.33
CA ALA A 163 9.53 -7.62 -0.38
C ALA A 163 9.54 -8.54 -1.60
N THR A 164 8.39 -9.17 -1.88
CA THR A 164 8.20 -10.07 -3.03
C THR A 164 7.53 -9.42 -4.22
N PHE A 165 6.88 -8.28 -4.02
CA PHE A 165 6.33 -7.45 -5.08
C PHE A 165 6.54 -5.96 -4.71
N VAL A 166 7.25 -5.24 -5.58
CA VAL A 166 7.52 -3.81 -5.42
C VAL A 166 7.22 -3.11 -6.72
N ALA A 167 6.35 -2.12 -6.68
CA ALA A 167 6.00 -1.32 -7.84
C ALA A 167 5.88 0.16 -7.47
N GLN A 168 6.08 1.03 -8.44
CA GLN A 168 5.90 2.46 -8.26
C GLN A 168 5.19 3.05 -9.47
N SER A 169 4.29 3.98 -9.27
CA SER A 169 3.57 4.63 -10.34
C SER A 169 3.36 6.11 -10.07
N PHE A 170 2.86 6.81 -11.07
CA PHE A 170 2.48 8.21 -10.96
C PHE A 170 0.97 8.35 -11.11
N SER A 171 0.33 9.11 -10.25
CA SER A 171 -1.14 9.24 -10.20
C SER A 171 -1.78 9.75 -11.50
N THR A 172 -1.01 10.35 -12.41
CA THR A 172 -1.51 10.74 -13.74
C THR A 172 -1.54 9.60 -14.76
N ASP A 173 -0.77 8.53 -14.55
CA ASP A 173 -0.80 7.34 -15.42
C ASP A 173 -1.78 6.31 -14.86
N LEU A 174 -3.07 6.61 -15.01
CA LEU A 174 -4.15 5.77 -14.49
C LEU A 174 -4.13 4.35 -15.07
N LYS A 175 -3.66 4.18 -16.31
CA LYS A 175 -3.58 2.87 -16.97
C LYS A 175 -2.51 2.00 -16.32
N GLU A 176 -1.29 2.53 -16.19
CA GLU A 176 -0.19 1.82 -15.53
C GLU A 176 -0.54 1.51 -14.07
N LEU A 177 -1.01 2.51 -13.32
CA LEU A 177 -1.40 2.33 -11.93
C LEU A 177 -2.47 1.25 -11.74
N THR A 178 -3.51 1.23 -12.60
CA THR A 178 -4.53 0.18 -12.55
C THR A 178 -3.91 -1.21 -12.78
N SER A 179 -3.06 -1.36 -13.79
CA SER A 179 -2.41 -2.64 -14.12
C SER A 179 -1.48 -3.11 -12.98
N LEU A 180 -0.74 -2.20 -12.34
CA LEU A 180 0.12 -2.54 -11.20
C LEU A 180 -0.68 -2.96 -9.97
N ILE A 181 -1.83 -2.32 -9.72
CA ILE A 181 -2.73 -2.74 -8.62
C ILE A 181 -3.32 -4.12 -8.92
N GLU A 182 -3.76 -4.39 -10.16
CA GLU A 182 -4.23 -5.73 -10.57
C GLU A 182 -3.15 -6.80 -10.36
N ALA A 183 -1.93 -6.51 -10.79
CA ALA A 183 -0.80 -7.42 -10.61
C ALA A 183 -0.48 -7.64 -9.12
N GLY A 184 -0.51 -6.57 -8.32
CA GLY A 184 -0.30 -6.64 -6.88
C GLY A 184 -1.37 -7.45 -6.14
N ILE A 185 -2.64 -7.34 -6.54
CA ILE A 185 -3.73 -8.15 -5.95
C ILE A 185 -3.58 -9.63 -6.33
N LYS A 186 -3.13 -9.92 -7.54
CA LYS A 186 -2.92 -11.29 -8.03
C LYS A 186 -1.64 -11.96 -7.48
N HIS A 187 -0.71 -11.18 -6.97
CA HIS A 187 0.51 -11.70 -6.37
C HIS A 187 0.21 -12.40 -5.05
N ASP A 188 0.67 -13.63 -4.88
CA ASP A 188 0.51 -14.37 -3.63
C ASP A 188 1.63 -14.00 -2.65
N GLY A 189 1.38 -12.98 -1.86
CA GLY A 189 2.33 -12.41 -0.91
C GLY A 189 2.07 -10.93 -0.67
N PHE A 190 3.03 -10.25 -0.08
CA PHE A 190 2.93 -8.82 0.19
C PHE A 190 3.31 -7.98 -1.02
N SER A 191 2.35 -7.22 -1.52
CA SER A 191 2.56 -6.29 -2.63
C SER A 191 2.67 -4.86 -2.10
N PHE A 192 3.80 -4.21 -2.39
CA PHE A 192 4.05 -2.83 -2.05
C PHE A 192 4.00 -1.94 -3.30
N ILE A 193 3.08 -1.00 -3.33
CA ILE A 193 2.88 -0.07 -4.46
C ILE A 193 2.97 1.36 -3.94
N ASN A 194 4.03 2.07 -4.27
CA ASN A 194 4.14 3.50 -4.02
C ASN A 194 3.56 4.29 -5.20
N VAL A 195 2.79 5.33 -4.91
CA VAL A 195 2.18 6.17 -5.95
C VAL A 195 2.55 7.62 -5.69
N PHE A 196 3.36 8.20 -6.56
CA PHE A 196 3.58 9.65 -6.53
C PHE A 196 2.25 10.36 -6.76
N SER A 197 1.74 10.97 -5.69
CA SER A 197 0.43 11.63 -5.63
C SER A 197 0.59 13.07 -5.16
N PRO A 198 0.95 14.02 -6.06
CA PRO A 198 1.33 15.38 -5.68
C PRO A 198 0.26 16.11 -4.86
N CYS A 199 0.69 16.74 -3.77
CA CYS A 199 -0.16 17.62 -2.98
C CYS A 199 -0.22 19.01 -3.62
N VAL A 200 -1.31 19.30 -4.33
CA VAL A 200 -1.50 20.57 -5.05
C VAL A 200 -1.58 21.81 -4.15
N THR A 201 -1.86 21.61 -2.87
CA THR A 201 -2.07 22.70 -1.91
C THR A 201 -0.79 23.08 -1.18
N TYR A 202 -0.05 22.12 -0.65
CA TYR A 202 1.06 22.39 0.27
C TYR A 202 2.44 22.08 -0.30
N ASN A 203 2.58 21.08 -1.19
CA ASN A 203 3.86 20.79 -1.84
C ASN A 203 3.95 21.58 -3.16
N LYS A 204 4.79 22.62 -3.16
CA LYS A 204 5.02 23.46 -4.34
C LYS A 204 6.35 23.14 -5.04
N VAL A 205 7.08 22.14 -4.55
CA VAL A 205 8.36 21.68 -5.10
C VAL A 205 8.14 20.47 -6.00
N ASN A 206 7.60 19.39 -5.44
CA ASN A 206 7.34 18.14 -6.17
C ASN A 206 5.94 18.20 -6.79
N THR A 207 5.80 19.02 -7.83
CA THR A 207 4.55 19.23 -8.56
C THR A 207 4.34 18.17 -9.64
N TYR A 208 3.17 18.17 -10.27
CA TYR A 208 2.88 17.30 -11.41
C TYR A 208 3.89 17.46 -12.54
N ASP A 209 4.26 18.70 -12.86
CA ASP A 209 5.20 18.98 -13.94
C ASP A 209 6.62 18.55 -13.55
N TRP A 210 7.01 18.80 -12.30
CA TRP A 210 8.28 18.30 -11.79
C TRP A 210 8.40 16.76 -11.93
N PHE A 211 7.37 16.00 -11.54
CA PHE A 211 7.39 14.55 -11.69
C PHE A 211 7.44 14.13 -13.16
N LYS A 212 6.68 14.78 -14.05
CA LYS A 212 6.74 14.46 -15.50
C LYS A 212 8.12 14.63 -16.11
N GLU A 213 8.87 15.62 -15.63
CA GLU A 213 10.23 15.93 -16.13
C GLU A 213 11.30 14.99 -15.53
N ASN A 214 11.05 14.39 -14.36
CA ASN A 214 12.09 13.66 -13.63
C ASN A 214 11.85 12.15 -13.53
N LEU A 215 10.65 11.66 -13.87
CA LEU A 215 10.35 10.23 -13.79
C LEU A 215 10.86 9.49 -15.03
N THR A 216 11.49 8.34 -14.79
CA THR A 216 11.87 7.36 -15.82
C THR A 216 10.93 6.16 -15.78
N LYS A 217 10.38 5.76 -16.91
CA LYS A 217 9.60 4.51 -16.99
C LYS A 217 10.55 3.32 -17.10
N LEU A 218 10.33 2.29 -16.30
CA LEU A 218 11.12 1.06 -16.35
C LEU A 218 10.95 0.33 -17.67
N SER A 219 9.84 0.54 -18.38
CA SER A 219 9.65 0.06 -19.76
C SER A 219 10.64 0.64 -20.75
N ASP A 220 11.23 1.79 -20.45
CA ASP A 220 12.16 2.51 -21.32
C ASP A 220 13.63 2.22 -20.92
N VAL A 221 13.84 1.48 -19.84
CA VAL A 221 15.18 1.04 -19.39
C VAL A 221 15.54 -0.25 -20.13
N GLU A 222 16.60 -0.18 -20.93
CA GLU A 222 17.04 -1.31 -21.75
C GLU A 222 17.36 -2.54 -20.89
N SER A 223 16.83 -3.70 -21.28
CA SER A 223 17.06 -4.99 -20.64
C SER A 223 16.64 -5.06 -19.16
N TYR A 224 15.75 -4.16 -18.69
CA TYR A 224 15.28 -4.23 -17.31
C TYR A 224 14.57 -5.55 -17.01
N ASN A 225 15.01 -6.22 -15.93
CA ASN A 225 14.44 -7.50 -15.50
C ASN A 225 13.88 -7.36 -14.06
N PRO A 226 12.55 -7.32 -13.88
CA PRO A 226 11.94 -7.19 -12.55
C PRO A 226 12.12 -8.42 -11.65
N SER A 227 12.66 -9.55 -12.15
CA SER A 227 13.00 -10.70 -11.31
C SER A 227 14.38 -10.57 -10.68
N SER A 228 15.23 -9.61 -11.09
CA SER A 228 16.53 -9.36 -10.48
C SER A 228 16.44 -8.28 -9.42
N ARG A 229 16.63 -8.68 -8.15
CA ARG A 229 16.67 -7.76 -7.02
C ARG A 229 17.88 -6.81 -7.08
N GLU A 230 19.00 -7.31 -7.56
CA GLU A 230 20.24 -6.53 -7.73
C GLU A 230 20.02 -5.43 -8.76
N MET A 231 19.44 -5.77 -9.92
CA MET A 231 19.11 -4.78 -10.97
C MET A 231 18.10 -3.76 -10.46
N ALA A 232 17.06 -4.20 -9.74
CA ALA A 232 16.06 -3.30 -9.15
C ALA A 232 16.72 -2.29 -8.19
N MET A 233 17.61 -2.75 -7.30
CA MET A 233 18.33 -1.87 -6.38
C MET A 233 19.26 -0.90 -7.11
N GLN A 234 20.02 -1.38 -8.09
CA GLN A 234 20.93 -0.55 -8.88
C GLN A 234 20.14 0.53 -9.65
N THR A 235 19.06 0.16 -10.33
CA THR A 235 18.23 1.12 -11.09
C THR A 235 17.61 2.19 -10.19
N LEU A 236 17.14 1.81 -8.99
CA LEU A 236 16.64 2.78 -8.02
C LEU A 236 17.72 3.80 -7.62
N MET A 237 18.94 3.34 -7.36
CA MET A 237 20.07 4.22 -7.00
C MET A 237 20.46 5.15 -8.16
N GLU A 238 20.56 4.63 -9.38
CA GLU A 238 20.92 5.39 -10.59
C GLU A 238 19.89 6.49 -10.92
N HIS A 239 18.61 6.23 -10.65
CA HIS A 239 17.52 7.17 -10.90
C HIS A 239 17.02 7.90 -9.64
N ASN A 240 17.75 7.84 -8.51
CA ASN A 240 17.34 8.45 -7.24
C ASN A 240 15.90 8.06 -6.79
N GLY A 241 15.48 6.83 -7.07
CA GLY A 241 14.14 6.34 -6.79
C GLY A 241 13.02 6.89 -7.68
N LEU A 242 13.34 7.70 -8.69
CA LEU A 242 12.36 8.34 -9.59
C LEU A 242 12.06 7.47 -10.82
N VAL A 243 11.60 6.27 -10.59
CA VAL A 243 11.19 5.32 -11.64
C VAL A 243 9.71 4.95 -11.50
N THR A 244 9.06 4.55 -12.61
CA THR A 244 7.70 3.98 -12.57
C THR A 244 7.64 2.64 -13.30
N GLY A 245 6.76 1.75 -12.83
CA GLY A 245 6.57 0.41 -13.34
C GLY A 245 6.70 -0.66 -12.25
N LEU A 246 6.77 -1.92 -12.68
CA LEU A 246 7.08 -3.06 -11.81
C LEU A 246 8.58 -3.08 -11.53
N ILE A 247 8.95 -2.76 -10.27
CA ILE A 247 10.36 -2.68 -9.85
C ILE A 247 10.90 -4.07 -9.56
N TYR A 248 10.16 -4.89 -8.80
CA TYR A 248 10.62 -6.23 -8.44
C TYR A 248 9.45 -7.17 -8.21
N GLN A 249 9.61 -8.42 -8.64
CA GLN A 249 8.69 -9.50 -8.34
C GLN A 249 9.43 -10.82 -8.14
N ASN A 250 9.09 -11.50 -7.05
CA ASN A 250 9.52 -12.86 -6.74
C ASN A 250 8.29 -13.71 -6.42
N THR A 251 8.05 -14.77 -7.19
CA THR A 251 6.92 -15.69 -7.02
C THR A 251 7.30 -16.99 -6.29
N ASP A 252 8.57 -17.18 -5.96
CA ASP A 252 9.07 -18.44 -5.38
C ASP A 252 8.92 -18.48 -3.86
N ARG A 253 8.79 -17.31 -3.23
CA ARG A 253 8.64 -17.23 -1.79
C ARG A 253 7.16 -17.38 -1.41
N PRO A 254 6.79 -18.42 -0.64
CA PRO A 254 5.40 -18.63 -0.23
C PRO A 254 4.89 -17.49 0.67
N SER A 255 3.59 -17.28 0.63
CA SER A 255 2.91 -16.32 1.49
C SER A 255 2.88 -16.77 2.94
N TYR A 256 2.69 -15.83 3.87
CA TYR A 256 2.59 -16.16 5.31
C TYR A 256 1.48 -17.17 5.59
N GLN A 257 0.35 -17.05 4.92
CA GLN A 257 -0.80 -17.94 5.08
C GLN A 257 -0.51 -19.38 4.66
N GLU A 258 0.40 -19.61 3.70
CA GLU A 258 0.82 -20.95 3.31
C GLU A 258 1.76 -21.59 4.33
N LEU A 259 2.53 -20.77 5.04
CA LEU A 259 3.53 -21.23 6.00
C LEU A 259 2.98 -21.47 7.41
N VAL A 260 1.82 -20.89 7.75
CA VAL A 260 1.23 -21.05 9.09
C VAL A 260 0.67 -22.45 9.26
N SER A 261 1.32 -23.23 10.12
CA SER A 261 0.87 -24.58 10.51
C SER A 261 -0.53 -24.52 11.13
N GLY A 262 -1.42 -25.40 10.69
CA GLY A 262 -2.80 -25.47 11.18
C GLY A 262 -3.71 -24.34 10.68
N TYR A 263 -3.23 -23.45 9.83
CA TYR A 263 -4.08 -22.44 9.22
C TYR A 263 -5.09 -23.11 8.27
N SER A 264 -6.36 -23.10 8.68
CA SER A 264 -7.44 -23.73 7.91
C SER A 264 -7.59 -23.08 6.53
N LYS A 265 -7.96 -23.90 5.53
CA LYS A 265 -8.42 -23.39 4.23
C LYS A 265 -9.76 -22.66 4.36
N GLN A 266 -10.55 -22.98 5.38
CA GLN A 266 -11.80 -22.30 5.68
C GLN A 266 -11.53 -21.01 6.45
N PRO A 267 -12.18 -19.89 6.08
CA PRO A 267 -12.11 -18.65 6.86
C PRO A 267 -12.52 -18.87 8.32
N LEU A 268 -11.83 -18.21 9.25
CA LEU A 268 -12.20 -18.29 10.67
C LEU A 268 -13.62 -17.79 10.96
N THR A 269 -14.13 -16.89 10.12
CA THR A 269 -15.50 -16.39 10.17
C THR A 269 -16.57 -17.46 9.91
N GLU A 270 -16.18 -18.57 9.28
CA GLU A 270 -17.05 -19.71 8.96
C GLU A 270 -16.72 -20.94 9.80
N ALA A 271 -15.62 -20.90 10.57
CA ALA A 271 -15.19 -22.00 11.39
C ALA A 271 -16.08 -22.14 12.64
N ASN A 272 -16.35 -23.38 13.03
CA ASN A 272 -16.92 -23.65 14.35
C ASN A 272 -15.82 -23.46 15.40
N LEU A 273 -15.89 -22.36 16.14
CA LEU A 273 -14.91 -22.02 17.20
C LEU A 273 -15.29 -22.59 18.56
N ASN A 274 -16.38 -23.35 18.67
CA ASN A 274 -16.75 -24.01 19.92
C ASN A 274 -15.80 -25.18 20.16
N LEU A 275 -15.16 -25.18 21.30
CA LEU A 275 -14.41 -26.31 21.81
C LEU A 275 -15.40 -27.30 22.45
N ASP A 276 -15.28 -28.58 22.12
CA ASP A 276 -15.97 -29.59 22.92
C ASP A 276 -15.31 -29.68 24.31
N GLN A 277 -16.09 -30.15 25.30
CA GLN A 277 -15.63 -30.16 26.70
C GLN A 277 -14.41 -31.07 26.90
N GLU A 278 -14.36 -32.20 26.20
CA GLU A 278 -13.23 -33.16 26.33
C GLU A 278 -11.93 -32.51 25.84
N TYR A 279 -11.96 -31.79 24.71
CA TYR A 279 -10.79 -31.09 24.20
C TYR A 279 -10.37 -29.92 25.07
N PHE A 280 -11.34 -29.18 25.62
CA PHE A 280 -11.08 -28.10 26.58
C PHE A 280 -10.40 -28.64 27.83
N ASP A 281 -10.90 -29.74 28.40
CA ASP A 281 -10.33 -30.35 29.62
C ASP A 281 -8.89 -30.86 29.36
N LYS A 282 -8.59 -31.40 28.17
CA LYS A 282 -7.23 -31.77 27.77
C LYS A 282 -6.30 -30.56 27.72
N LEU A 283 -6.73 -29.45 27.10
CA LEU A 283 -5.95 -28.22 27.06
C LEU A 283 -5.67 -27.69 28.48
N VAL A 284 -6.66 -27.69 29.34
CA VAL A 284 -6.48 -27.24 30.75
C VAL A 284 -5.48 -28.11 31.46
N ALA A 285 -5.53 -29.44 31.26
CA ALA A 285 -4.61 -30.37 31.91
C ALA A 285 -3.14 -30.20 31.49
N GLU A 286 -2.85 -29.62 30.30
CA GLU A 286 -1.49 -29.29 29.88
C GLU A 286 -0.85 -28.16 30.67
N PHE A 287 -1.65 -27.33 31.36
CA PHE A 287 -1.21 -26.17 32.12
C PHE A 287 -1.31 -26.37 33.63
N MET A 288 -1.81 -27.49 34.10
CA MET A 288 -1.89 -27.90 35.52
C MET A 288 -0.76 -28.87 35.91
#